data_9b437f7c7130041d7fcaf191e9a682d9
#
_entry.id   9b437f7c7130041d7fcaf191e9a682d9
#
_cell.length_a   1.000
_cell.length_b   1.000
_cell.length_c   1.000
_cell.angle_alpha   90.00
_cell.angle_beta   90.00
_cell.angle_gamma   90.00
#
_symmetry.space_group_name_H-M   'P 1'
#
loop_
_entity.id
_entity.type
_entity.pdbx_description
1 polymer ?
#
loop_
_entity_poly.entity_id
_entity_poly.type
_entity_poly.pdbx_seq_one_letter_code
_entity_poly.pdbx_strand_id
1 'polypeptide(L)'
;LVSYTLAITDIDPIKYQLLFERFLNPERISMPDIDIDFCYERRQEIIDYVIRKYGEDRVCQIITFGTLQAKGVIRDVGRALDLSYARCDTIAKLIPAELGMNLDKALVQSSELKNLYETDEEVKYLIDMSKRLEGLPRHSSMHAAGVVITKESTDEYVPLSKASDCSVTTQFTMTGLEE
;
A
#
# COMPACT_ATOMS: atom_id res chain seq x y z
N LEU A 1 -29.02 -22.16 -0.73
CA LEU A 1 -29.53 -23.29 0.06
C LEU A 1 -28.46 -23.96 0.90
N VAL A 2 -27.33 -24.37 0.34
CA VAL A 2 -26.26 -25.09 1.07
C VAL A 2 -25.80 -24.29 2.29
N SER A 3 -25.49 -22.99 2.12
CA SER A 3 -25.04 -22.13 3.22
C SER A 3 -26.08 -21.98 4.33
N TYR A 4 -27.36 -21.93 3.99
CA TYR A 4 -28.46 -21.91 4.96
C TYR A 4 -28.60 -23.23 5.69
N THR A 5 -28.56 -24.36 4.95
CA THR A 5 -28.64 -25.72 5.52
C THR A 5 -27.46 -26.00 6.48
N LEU A 6 -26.29 -25.45 6.21
CA LEU A 6 -25.10 -25.57 7.06
C LEU A 6 -25.06 -24.52 8.20
N ALA A 7 -26.12 -23.73 8.37
CA ALA A 7 -26.17 -22.63 9.35
C ALA A 7 -25.02 -21.60 9.23
N ILE A 8 -24.51 -21.40 8.01
CA ILE A 8 -23.53 -20.35 7.70
C ILE A 8 -24.25 -19.00 7.54
N THR A 9 -25.49 -19.00 7.05
CA THR A 9 -26.34 -17.83 6.92
C THR A 9 -27.71 -18.05 7.57
N ASP A 10 -28.33 -16.99 8.09
CA ASP A 10 -29.62 -17.02 8.79
C ASP A 10 -30.83 -16.75 7.86
N ILE A 11 -30.56 -16.44 6.59
CA ILE A 11 -31.61 -16.09 5.63
C ILE A 11 -32.03 -17.32 4.84
N ASP A 12 -33.30 -17.74 4.96
CA ASP A 12 -33.89 -18.81 4.17
C ASP A 12 -34.12 -18.37 2.71
N PRO A 13 -33.33 -18.89 1.74
CA PRO A 13 -33.42 -18.46 0.35
C PRO A 13 -34.72 -18.86 -0.34
N ILE A 14 -35.43 -19.87 0.15
CA ILE A 14 -36.72 -20.30 -0.40
C ILE A 14 -37.83 -19.40 0.11
N LYS A 15 -37.85 -19.15 1.41
CA LYS A 15 -38.86 -18.29 2.04
C LYS A 15 -38.86 -16.87 1.45
N TYR A 16 -37.68 -16.32 1.16
CA TYR A 16 -37.51 -14.98 0.61
C TYR A 16 -37.37 -14.96 -0.91
N GLN A 17 -37.53 -16.08 -1.61
CA GLN A 17 -37.46 -16.21 -3.07
C GLN A 17 -36.22 -15.54 -3.66
N LEU A 18 -35.04 -15.80 -3.07
CA LEU A 18 -33.79 -15.22 -3.51
C LEU A 18 -33.38 -15.75 -4.89
N LEU A 19 -33.01 -14.85 -5.80
CA LEU A 19 -32.55 -15.20 -7.13
C LEU A 19 -31.12 -15.75 -7.07
N PHE A 20 -30.94 -16.98 -7.56
CA PHE A 20 -29.64 -17.66 -7.55
C PHE A 20 -28.58 -16.93 -8.38
N GLU A 21 -28.97 -16.36 -9.51
CA GLU A 21 -28.11 -15.62 -10.43
C GLU A 21 -27.44 -14.39 -9.80
N ARG A 22 -28.03 -13.81 -8.73
CA ARG A 22 -27.40 -12.72 -7.98
C ARG A 22 -26.22 -13.15 -7.14
N PHE A 23 -26.13 -14.42 -6.79
CA PHE A 23 -25.09 -14.96 -5.92
C PHE A 23 -24.03 -15.73 -6.70
N LEU A 24 -24.38 -16.25 -7.89
CA LEU A 24 -23.48 -16.97 -8.77
C LEU A 24 -23.69 -16.50 -10.21
N ASN A 25 -22.82 -15.63 -10.69
CA ASN A 25 -22.77 -15.27 -12.09
C ASN A 25 -21.73 -16.15 -12.81
N PRO A 26 -22.11 -17.02 -13.77
CA PRO A 26 -21.18 -17.86 -14.52
C PRO A 26 -20.15 -17.07 -15.32
N GLU A 27 -20.44 -15.81 -15.65
CA GLU A 27 -19.53 -14.92 -16.36
C GLU A 27 -18.44 -14.32 -15.45
N ARG A 28 -18.60 -14.40 -14.12
CA ARG A 28 -17.61 -13.95 -13.17
C ARG A 28 -16.54 -15.00 -12.96
N ILE A 29 -15.45 -14.90 -13.71
CA ILE A 29 -14.25 -15.78 -13.62
C ILE A 29 -13.24 -15.16 -12.64
N SER A 30 -13.66 -14.72 -11.48
CA SER A 30 -12.75 -14.24 -10.44
C SER A 30 -12.78 -15.18 -9.23
N MET A 31 -11.64 -15.34 -8.58
CA MET A 31 -11.58 -15.99 -7.27
C MET A 31 -12.52 -15.29 -6.29
N PRO A 32 -13.21 -16.02 -5.40
CA PRO A 32 -14.04 -15.38 -4.38
C PRO A 32 -13.18 -14.54 -3.44
N ASP A 33 -13.66 -13.36 -3.17
CA ASP A 33 -13.12 -12.47 -2.14
C ASP A 33 -13.89 -12.69 -0.84
N ILE A 34 -13.18 -13.00 0.24
CA ILE A 34 -13.77 -13.30 1.55
C ILE A 34 -13.18 -12.33 2.57
N ASP A 35 -13.99 -11.38 3.02
CA ASP A 35 -13.61 -10.44 4.06
C ASP A 35 -13.80 -11.07 5.45
N ILE A 36 -12.73 -11.10 6.23
CA ILE A 36 -12.74 -11.59 7.61
C ILE A 36 -12.08 -10.57 8.52
N ASP A 37 -12.84 -10.03 9.47
CA ASP A 37 -12.32 -9.12 10.46
C ASP A 37 -11.75 -9.84 11.68
N PHE A 38 -10.54 -9.49 12.07
CA PHE A 38 -9.87 -9.98 13.28
C PHE A 38 -9.58 -8.83 14.25
N CYS A 39 -9.49 -9.17 15.54
CA CYS A 39 -9.09 -8.23 16.57
C CYS A 39 -7.69 -7.67 16.30
N TYR A 40 -7.59 -6.34 16.23
CA TYR A 40 -6.33 -5.64 15.94
C TYR A 40 -5.22 -5.97 16.95
N GLU A 41 -5.55 -6.00 18.24
CA GLU A 41 -4.58 -6.27 19.31
C GLU A 41 -3.99 -7.69 19.24
N ARG A 42 -4.76 -8.65 18.71
CA ARG A 42 -4.37 -10.05 18.61
C ARG A 42 -3.98 -10.48 17.19
N ARG A 43 -3.72 -9.52 16.32
CA ARG A 43 -3.38 -9.77 14.90
C ARG A 43 -2.19 -10.73 14.74
N GLN A 44 -1.14 -10.57 15.57
CA GLN A 44 0.06 -11.41 15.49
C GLN A 44 -0.27 -12.88 15.77
N GLU A 45 -1.18 -13.18 16.69
CA GLU A 45 -1.60 -14.55 16.97
C GLU A 45 -2.22 -15.24 15.77
N ILE A 46 -2.93 -14.48 14.92
CA ILE A 46 -3.53 -15.00 13.67
C ILE A 46 -2.43 -15.31 12.65
N ILE A 47 -1.47 -14.43 12.47
CA ILE A 47 -0.31 -14.67 11.61
C ILE A 47 0.45 -15.92 12.05
N ASP A 48 0.73 -16.03 13.34
CA ASP A 48 1.41 -17.20 13.92
C ASP A 48 0.59 -18.49 13.74
N TYR A 49 -0.73 -18.40 13.83
CA TYR A 49 -1.62 -19.51 13.55
C TYR A 49 -1.52 -19.97 12.09
N VAL A 50 -1.53 -19.03 11.15
CA VAL A 50 -1.41 -19.30 9.71
C VAL A 50 -0.06 -19.96 9.40
N ILE A 51 1.03 -19.43 9.97
CA ILE A 51 2.37 -20.01 9.82
C ILE A 51 2.40 -21.44 10.35
N ARG A 52 1.88 -21.69 11.56
CA ARG A 52 1.82 -23.05 12.13
C ARG A 52 0.96 -24.01 11.31
N LYS A 53 -0.12 -23.52 10.68
CA LYS A 53 -1.05 -24.33 9.93
C LYS A 53 -0.53 -24.73 8.55
N TYR A 54 0.12 -23.83 7.85
CA TYR A 54 0.52 -24.02 6.45
C TYR A 54 2.02 -24.29 6.26
N GLY A 55 2.85 -23.96 7.24
CA GLY A 55 4.30 -24.09 7.20
C GLY A 55 5.02 -22.74 7.11
N GLU A 56 6.18 -22.65 7.76
CA GLU A 56 6.99 -21.43 7.77
C GLU A 56 7.58 -21.10 6.40
N ASP A 57 7.82 -22.12 5.59
CA ASP A 57 8.32 -22.04 4.20
C ASP A 57 7.24 -21.59 3.21
N ARG A 58 5.96 -21.72 3.58
CA ARG A 58 4.80 -21.48 2.69
C ARG A 58 4.02 -20.22 3.04
N VAL A 59 4.40 -19.52 4.08
CA VAL A 59 3.72 -18.29 4.52
C VAL A 59 4.74 -17.15 4.55
N CYS A 60 4.48 -16.11 3.77
CA CYS A 60 5.35 -14.96 3.69
C CYS A 60 4.56 -13.65 3.78
N GLN A 61 5.13 -12.65 4.43
CA GLN A 61 4.55 -11.32 4.46
C GLN A 61 4.79 -10.59 3.13
N ILE A 62 3.88 -9.70 2.76
CA ILE A 62 3.97 -8.93 1.52
C ILE A 62 4.80 -7.67 1.77
N ILE A 63 5.70 -7.36 0.85
CA ILE A 63 6.45 -6.10 0.87
C ILE A 63 5.55 -4.94 0.46
N THR A 64 5.82 -3.76 1.02
CA THR A 64 5.29 -2.49 0.53
C THR A 64 6.44 -1.51 0.30
N PHE A 65 6.29 -0.64 -0.68
CA PHE A 65 7.27 0.41 -0.97
C PHE A 65 6.68 1.77 -0.60
N GLY A 66 7.32 2.44 0.34
CA GLY A 66 7.07 3.86 0.59
C GLY A 66 7.74 4.69 -0.51
N THR A 67 6.98 5.60 -1.12
CA THR A 67 7.48 6.49 -2.17
C THR A 67 7.76 7.89 -1.65
N LEU A 68 8.61 8.61 -2.38
CA LEU A 68 8.88 10.03 -2.12
C LEU A 68 7.62 10.86 -2.44
N GLN A 69 6.92 11.29 -1.39
CA GLN A 69 5.75 12.16 -1.50
C GLN A 69 6.15 13.63 -1.60
N ALA A 70 5.30 14.48 -2.16
CA ALA A 70 5.57 15.89 -2.44
C ALA A 70 6.27 16.67 -1.30
N LYS A 71 5.75 16.58 -0.06
CA LYS A 71 6.38 17.25 1.09
C LYS A 71 7.69 16.62 1.52
N GLY A 72 7.79 15.30 1.40
CA GLY A 72 8.98 14.54 1.78
C GLY A 72 10.13 14.79 0.81
N VAL A 73 9.84 14.74 -0.49
CA VAL A 73 10.86 14.92 -1.52
C VAL A 73 11.50 16.32 -1.48
N ILE A 74 10.73 17.38 -1.20
CA ILE A 74 11.28 18.75 -1.01
C ILE A 74 12.32 18.76 0.12
N ARG A 75 12.03 18.13 1.27
CA ARG A 75 12.97 18.09 2.39
C ARG A 75 14.20 17.24 2.09
N ASP A 76 14.02 16.10 1.42
CA ASP A 76 15.12 15.19 1.10
C ASP A 76 16.05 15.78 0.04
N VAL A 77 15.50 16.36 -1.02
CA VAL A 77 16.29 17.04 -2.07
C VAL A 77 16.95 18.30 -1.53
N GLY A 78 16.21 19.11 -0.74
CA GLY A 78 16.77 20.29 -0.12
C GLY A 78 17.96 19.97 0.78
N ARG A 79 17.91 18.90 1.56
CA ARG A 79 19.04 18.41 2.35
C ARG A 79 20.22 17.98 1.47
N ALA A 80 19.96 17.33 0.33
CA ALA A 80 21.00 16.93 -0.62
C ALA A 80 21.65 18.13 -1.35
N LEU A 81 20.93 19.24 -1.44
CA LEU A 81 21.40 20.51 -2.00
C LEU A 81 21.98 21.47 -0.94
N ASP A 82 22.22 20.99 0.28
CA ASP A 82 22.72 21.78 1.43
C ASP A 82 21.83 22.97 1.82
N LEU A 83 20.54 22.93 1.48
CA LEU A 83 19.59 23.95 1.93
C LEU A 83 19.25 23.75 3.41
N SER A 84 19.04 24.85 4.13
CA SER A 84 18.65 24.77 5.54
C SER A 84 17.30 24.07 5.71
N TYR A 85 17.19 23.26 6.77
CA TYR A 85 15.93 22.57 7.09
C TYR A 85 14.75 23.54 7.20
N ALA A 86 14.96 24.69 7.84
CA ALA A 86 13.92 25.71 7.99
C ALA A 86 13.40 26.21 6.64
N ARG A 87 14.28 26.42 5.66
CA ARG A 87 13.92 26.83 4.31
C ARG A 87 13.08 25.75 3.62
N CYS A 88 13.56 24.51 3.62
CA CYS A 88 12.85 23.37 3.02
C CYS A 88 11.50 23.13 3.68
N ASP A 89 11.41 23.25 5.01
CA ASP A 89 10.16 23.06 5.74
C ASP A 89 9.13 24.17 5.46
N THR A 90 9.59 25.40 5.30
CA THR A 90 8.74 26.53 4.87
C THR A 90 8.12 26.23 3.49
N ILE A 91 8.93 25.82 2.53
CA ILE A 91 8.45 25.47 1.17
C ILE A 91 7.50 24.28 1.22
N ALA A 92 7.85 23.21 1.96
CA ALA A 92 7.03 22.02 2.09
C ALA A 92 5.66 22.30 2.76
N LYS A 93 5.56 23.30 3.65
CA LYS A 93 4.29 23.70 4.28
C LYS A 93 3.33 24.40 3.32
N LEU A 94 3.82 25.00 2.23
CA LEU A 94 3.00 25.59 1.18
C LEU A 94 2.29 24.56 0.30
N ILE A 95 2.72 23.30 0.36
CA ILE A 95 2.07 22.20 -0.35
C ILE A 95 0.79 21.80 0.41
N PRO A 96 -0.40 21.79 -0.24
CA PRO A 96 -1.64 21.38 0.41
C PRO A 96 -1.57 19.93 0.97
N ALA A 97 -2.32 19.67 2.05
CA ALA A 97 -2.37 18.35 2.68
C ALA A 97 -3.58 17.55 2.17
N GLU A 98 -3.56 17.19 0.90
CA GLU A 98 -4.63 16.42 0.25
C GLU A 98 -4.12 15.04 -0.18
N LEU A 99 -5.00 14.05 -0.20
CA LEU A 99 -4.68 12.71 -0.67
C LEU A 99 -4.34 12.73 -2.17
N GLY A 100 -3.21 12.13 -2.55
CA GLY A 100 -2.76 12.12 -3.94
C GLY A 100 -2.22 13.46 -4.45
N MET A 101 -1.82 14.35 -3.52
CA MET A 101 -1.12 15.60 -3.83
C MET A 101 0.26 15.30 -4.41
N ASN A 102 0.59 15.96 -5.53
CA ASN A 102 1.92 15.98 -6.12
C ASN A 102 2.39 17.42 -6.36
N LEU A 103 3.66 17.60 -6.72
CA LEU A 103 4.26 18.93 -6.89
C LEU A 103 3.62 19.72 -8.02
N ASP A 104 3.18 19.08 -9.11
CA ASP A 104 2.49 19.78 -10.20
C ASP A 104 1.13 20.32 -9.76
N LYS A 105 0.33 19.51 -9.06
CA LYS A 105 -0.93 19.96 -8.47
C LYS A 105 -0.72 21.05 -7.43
N ALA A 106 0.33 20.93 -6.60
CA ALA A 106 0.65 21.91 -5.58
C ALA A 106 0.97 23.28 -6.18
N LEU A 107 1.71 23.33 -7.30
CA LEU A 107 2.00 24.57 -8.01
C LEU A 107 0.75 25.24 -8.63
N VAL A 108 -0.26 24.44 -8.96
CA VAL A 108 -1.54 24.98 -9.47
C VAL A 108 -2.42 25.49 -8.33
N GLN A 109 -2.46 24.77 -7.21
CA GLN A 109 -3.37 25.08 -6.09
C GLN A 109 -2.83 26.15 -5.14
N SER A 110 -1.51 26.19 -4.92
CA SER A 110 -0.89 27.13 -4.01
C SER A 110 -0.27 28.33 -4.76
N SER A 111 -0.95 29.46 -4.71
CA SER A 111 -0.45 30.70 -5.31
C SER A 111 0.87 31.18 -4.70
N GLU A 112 1.08 30.94 -3.40
CA GLU A 112 2.31 31.27 -2.70
C GLU A 112 3.48 30.39 -3.18
N LEU A 113 3.28 29.09 -3.32
CA LEU A 113 4.30 28.17 -3.83
C LEU A 113 4.64 28.50 -5.29
N LYS A 114 3.64 28.82 -6.10
CA LYS A 114 3.82 29.23 -7.49
C LYS A 114 4.62 30.53 -7.58
N ASN A 115 4.29 31.52 -6.77
CA ASN A 115 5.03 32.79 -6.75
C ASN A 115 6.50 32.57 -6.38
N LEU A 116 6.80 31.77 -5.34
CA LEU A 116 8.17 31.42 -4.99
C LEU A 116 8.90 30.68 -6.12
N TYR A 117 8.22 29.76 -6.78
CA TYR A 117 8.76 29.02 -7.94
C TYR A 117 9.14 29.96 -9.11
N GLU A 118 8.37 31.03 -9.33
CA GLU A 118 8.59 31.99 -10.41
C GLU A 118 9.63 33.08 -10.06
N THR A 119 9.80 33.41 -8.78
CA THR A 119 10.62 34.54 -8.35
C THR A 119 11.96 34.18 -7.70
N ASP A 120 12.11 32.91 -7.26
CA ASP A 120 13.29 32.43 -6.54
C ASP A 120 13.93 31.25 -7.29
N GLU A 121 15.08 31.48 -7.90
CA GLU A 121 15.79 30.48 -8.70
C GLU A 121 16.24 29.27 -7.90
N GLU A 122 16.54 29.43 -6.59
CA GLU A 122 16.89 28.31 -5.71
C GLU A 122 15.67 27.42 -5.46
N VAL A 123 14.51 28.01 -5.21
CA VAL A 123 13.24 27.29 -5.02
C VAL A 123 12.82 26.59 -6.31
N LYS A 124 12.97 27.25 -7.43
CA LYS A 124 12.70 26.66 -8.75
C LYS A 124 13.57 25.42 -8.99
N TYR A 125 14.86 25.53 -8.77
CA TYR A 125 15.78 24.40 -8.93
C TYR A 125 15.45 23.26 -7.97
N LEU A 126 15.14 23.56 -6.70
CA LEU A 126 14.71 22.59 -5.70
C LEU A 126 13.45 21.82 -6.16
N ILE A 127 12.43 22.54 -6.64
CA ILE A 127 11.17 21.95 -7.07
C ILE A 127 11.38 21.12 -8.34
N ASP A 128 12.14 21.60 -9.31
CA ASP A 128 12.41 20.88 -10.56
C ASP A 128 13.18 19.58 -10.32
N MET A 129 14.16 19.58 -9.42
CA MET A 129 14.85 18.37 -8.99
C MET A 129 13.93 17.44 -8.22
N SER A 130 13.08 17.98 -7.36
CA SER A 130 12.12 17.21 -6.56
C SER A 130 11.08 16.51 -7.43
N LYS A 131 10.57 17.14 -8.50
CA LYS A 131 9.65 16.53 -9.46
C LYS A 131 10.24 15.31 -10.16
N ARG A 132 11.54 15.28 -10.39
CA ARG A 132 12.22 14.13 -11.02
C ARG A 132 12.33 12.92 -10.09
N LEU A 133 12.26 13.13 -8.79
CA LEU A 133 12.39 12.09 -7.76
C LEU A 133 11.06 11.76 -7.10
N GLU A 134 10.04 12.61 -7.23
CA GLU A 134 8.72 12.36 -6.68
C GLU A 134 8.14 11.03 -7.22
N GLY A 135 7.55 10.25 -6.33
CA GLY A 135 6.99 8.94 -6.66
C GLY A 135 7.99 7.78 -6.71
N LEU A 136 9.30 8.04 -6.72
CA LEU A 136 10.29 6.96 -6.67
C LEU A 136 10.26 6.24 -5.31
N PRO A 137 10.53 4.92 -5.28
CA PRO A 137 10.65 4.18 -4.02
C PRO A 137 11.75 4.78 -3.12
N ARG A 138 11.42 4.90 -1.83
CA ARG A 138 12.32 5.43 -0.81
C ARG A 138 12.76 4.38 0.20
N HIS A 139 11.84 3.60 0.67
CA HIS A 139 12.08 2.52 1.62
C HIS A 139 11.07 1.40 1.40
N SER A 140 11.45 0.21 1.82
CA SER A 140 10.55 -0.93 1.90
C SER A 140 10.04 -1.12 3.34
N SER A 141 8.83 -1.61 3.46
CA SER A 141 8.21 -2.02 4.73
C SER A 141 7.34 -3.25 4.49
N MET A 142 6.74 -3.78 5.55
CA MET A 142 5.81 -4.89 5.45
C MET A 142 4.38 -4.38 5.30
N HIS A 143 3.58 -5.10 4.53
CA HIS A 143 2.14 -4.82 4.41
C HIS A 143 1.45 -4.96 5.78
N ALA A 144 0.53 -4.04 6.07
CA ALA A 144 -0.11 -3.99 7.38
C ALA A 144 -0.92 -5.24 7.73
N ALA A 145 -1.48 -5.95 6.75
CA ALA A 145 -2.38 -7.09 6.97
C ALA A 145 -2.15 -8.28 6.03
N GLY A 146 -1.56 -8.08 4.86
CA GLY A 146 -1.43 -9.11 3.82
C GLY A 146 -0.34 -10.13 4.12
N VAL A 147 -0.68 -11.42 3.97
CA VAL A 147 0.26 -12.53 3.91
C VAL A 147 -0.06 -13.38 2.68
N VAL A 148 0.98 -13.95 2.08
CA VAL A 148 0.86 -14.92 1.00
C VAL A 148 0.92 -16.32 1.59
N ILE A 149 0.04 -17.21 1.13
CA ILE A 149 0.07 -18.62 1.45
C ILE A 149 0.22 -19.38 0.14
N THR A 150 1.29 -20.17 0.00
CA THR A 150 1.61 -20.88 -1.22
C THR A 150 1.40 -22.40 -1.04
N LYS A 151 1.23 -23.11 -2.15
CA LYS A 151 1.07 -24.57 -2.14
C LYS A 151 2.39 -25.28 -1.84
N GLU A 152 3.48 -24.80 -2.43
CA GLU A 152 4.86 -25.25 -2.19
C GLU A 152 5.63 -24.14 -1.48
N SER A 153 6.94 -24.26 -1.33
CA SER A 153 7.75 -23.22 -0.70
C SER A 153 7.63 -21.88 -1.44
N THR A 154 7.50 -20.77 -0.71
CA THR A 154 7.22 -19.46 -1.30
C THR A 154 8.29 -18.98 -2.27
N ASP A 155 9.54 -19.39 -2.06
CA ASP A 155 10.68 -19.04 -2.93
C ASP A 155 10.64 -19.73 -4.30
N GLU A 156 9.82 -20.76 -4.48
CA GLU A 156 9.56 -21.35 -5.79
C GLU A 156 8.65 -20.49 -6.68
N TYR A 157 7.86 -19.59 -6.07
CA TYR A 157 6.92 -18.73 -6.78
C TYR A 157 7.44 -17.30 -6.94
N VAL A 158 8.04 -16.74 -5.88
CA VAL A 158 8.47 -15.33 -5.84
C VAL A 158 9.79 -15.17 -5.10
N PRO A 159 10.65 -14.25 -5.54
CA PRO A 159 11.87 -13.94 -4.81
C PRO A 159 11.54 -13.34 -3.44
N LEU A 160 12.31 -13.74 -2.44
CA LEU A 160 12.15 -13.30 -1.06
C LEU A 160 13.23 -12.29 -0.68
N SER A 161 12.93 -11.44 0.29
CA SER A 161 13.82 -10.47 0.89
C SER A 161 13.78 -10.58 2.40
N LYS A 162 14.93 -10.39 3.05
CA LYS A 162 15.03 -10.33 4.50
C LYS A 162 15.05 -8.87 4.93
N ALA A 163 14.07 -8.49 5.74
CA ALA A 163 14.02 -7.17 6.34
C ALA A 163 15.04 -7.00 7.46
N SER A 164 15.26 -5.77 7.92
CA SER A 164 16.23 -5.45 8.99
C SER A 164 15.94 -6.11 10.34
N ASP A 165 14.67 -6.43 10.59
CA ASP A 165 14.20 -7.15 11.78
C ASP A 165 14.27 -8.68 11.63
N CYS A 166 14.91 -9.17 10.57
CA CYS A 166 15.02 -10.58 10.20
C CYS A 166 13.71 -11.23 9.70
N SER A 167 12.62 -10.51 9.57
CA SER A 167 11.40 -11.01 8.92
C SER A 167 11.63 -11.24 7.43
N VAL A 168 10.93 -12.23 6.87
CA VAL A 168 11.00 -12.55 5.43
C VAL A 168 9.77 -11.97 4.75
N THR A 169 10.00 -11.26 3.65
CA THR A 169 8.94 -10.67 2.82
C THR A 169 9.11 -11.06 1.37
N THR A 170 8.04 -11.04 0.61
CA THR A 170 8.11 -11.10 -0.86
C THR A 170 8.86 -9.89 -1.40
N GLN A 171 9.41 -9.97 -2.62
CA GLN A 171 9.96 -8.80 -3.33
C GLN A 171 8.95 -8.15 -4.28
N PHE A 172 7.78 -8.75 -4.45
CA PHE A 172 6.67 -8.18 -5.23
C PHE A 172 5.61 -7.60 -4.30
N THR A 173 5.03 -6.48 -4.73
CA THR A 173 3.87 -5.87 -4.08
C THR A 173 2.63 -6.73 -4.27
N MET A 174 1.58 -6.47 -3.48
CA MET A 174 0.32 -7.22 -3.54
C MET A 174 -0.24 -7.31 -4.98
N THR A 175 -0.26 -6.21 -5.73
CA THR A 175 -0.73 -6.20 -7.12
C THR A 175 0.09 -7.08 -8.06
N GLY A 176 1.41 -7.15 -7.88
CA GLY A 176 2.27 -8.02 -8.67
C GLY A 176 2.23 -9.50 -8.25
N LEU A 177 1.60 -9.82 -7.10
CA LEU A 177 1.38 -11.19 -6.64
C LEU A 177 0.03 -11.75 -7.10
N GLU A 178 -0.91 -10.87 -7.49
CA GLU A 178 -2.24 -11.23 -7.99
C GLU A 178 -2.25 -11.55 -9.49
N GLU A 179 -1.19 -11.18 -10.24
CA GLU A 179 -0.97 -11.48 -11.66
C GLU A 179 -0.33 -12.87 -11.86
#